data_233257e633ff1c7276422b9ff58106f2
#
_entry.id   233257e633ff1c7276422b9ff58106f2
#
_cell.length_a   1.000
_cell.length_b   1.000
_cell.length_c   1.000
_cell.angle_alpha   90.00
_cell.angle_beta   90.00
_cell.angle_gamma   90.00
#
_symmetry.space_group_name_H-M   'P 1'
#
loop_
_entity.id
_entity.type
_entity.pdbx_description
1 polymer ?
#
loop_
_entity_poly.entity_id
_entity_poly.type
_entity_poly.pdbx_seq_one_letter_code
_entity_poly.pdbx_strand_id
1 'polypeptide(L)'
;MSNPIGMRIPPKIGAEGIRQTALWAVEAGLDILDVPQLTPEVKQACEEAGIGIGSVDAQQTAKLLSRDDSVREAAVTSVKQQMDGISELGGSVMFMCLVPEDHTLPRREGFAIWKDTFPELVRHAEEKGVYMAIEGWPGPAPYYPTLGCTPEMWRAMFEAIPSRHFGLNYDPSHLVRLGIDYLRALSEFGDRVVHCHGKDTEILHDELYECGVIPATFGEKYGFSEGSWRYTIPGHGEVEWSKVAVRLDRLGYQGAVSIELEDHRFWGSIEAERQGIVKAAEHLAQYFK
;
A
#
# COMPACT_ATOMS: atom_id res chain seq x y z
N MET A 1 11.03 19.53 -3.79
CA MET A 1 9.55 19.62 -3.85
C MET A 1 9.01 19.07 -2.54
N SER A 2 7.86 19.55 -2.08
CA SER A 2 7.23 19.06 -0.85
C SER A 2 6.14 18.06 -1.24
N ASN A 3 6.25 16.82 -0.74
CA ASN A 3 5.19 15.80 -0.89
C ASN A 3 4.35 15.78 0.39
N PRO A 4 3.01 15.65 0.29
CA PRO A 4 2.18 15.47 1.46
C PRO A 4 2.60 14.22 2.25
N ILE A 5 2.63 14.33 3.59
CA ILE A 5 2.84 13.17 4.46
C ILE A 5 1.50 12.80 5.09
N GLY A 6 1.14 11.54 5.01
CA GLY A 6 -0.11 11.04 5.55
C GLY A 6 0.03 9.78 6.36
N MET A 7 -1.11 9.19 6.68
CA MET A 7 -1.15 7.87 7.28
C MET A 7 -2.30 7.02 6.72
N ARG A 8 -2.05 5.73 6.58
CA ARG A 8 -3.07 4.71 6.56
C ARG A 8 -3.59 4.56 8.00
N ILE A 9 -4.89 4.70 8.20
CA ILE A 9 -5.49 4.79 9.54
C ILE A 9 -5.25 3.49 10.32
N PRO A 10 -4.46 3.52 11.42
CA PRO A 10 -4.25 2.34 12.27
C PRO A 10 -5.52 2.00 13.07
N PRO A 11 -5.71 0.72 13.49
CA PRO A 11 -6.98 0.26 14.04
C PRO A 11 -7.39 0.92 15.36
N LYS A 12 -6.46 1.26 16.27
CA LYS A 12 -6.81 1.89 17.56
C LYS A 12 -7.13 3.36 17.39
N ILE A 13 -6.38 4.07 16.56
CA ILE A 13 -6.69 5.46 16.19
C ILE A 13 -8.03 5.50 15.46
N GLY A 14 -8.26 4.60 14.48
CA GLY A 14 -9.50 4.53 13.72
C GLY A 14 -10.73 4.20 14.57
N ALA A 15 -10.55 3.49 15.69
CA ALA A 15 -11.64 3.14 16.61
C ALA A 15 -12.24 4.37 17.34
N GLU A 16 -11.55 5.51 17.35
CA GLU A 16 -12.10 6.77 17.88
C GLU A 16 -13.13 7.43 16.93
N GLY A 17 -13.27 6.90 15.72
CA GLY A 17 -14.12 7.44 14.67
C GLY A 17 -13.41 8.47 13.80
N ILE A 18 -13.89 8.60 12.55
CA ILE A 18 -13.21 9.37 11.49
C ILE A 18 -12.99 10.83 11.85
N ARG A 19 -13.95 11.47 12.52
CA ARG A 19 -13.84 12.89 12.92
C ARG A 19 -12.68 13.11 13.90
N GLN A 20 -12.56 12.28 14.93
CA GLN A 20 -11.47 12.39 15.90
C GLN A 20 -10.12 12.03 15.29
N THR A 21 -10.11 10.99 14.44
CA THR A 21 -8.92 10.59 13.67
C THR A 21 -8.41 11.74 12.79
N ALA A 22 -9.30 12.41 12.06
CA ALA A 22 -8.95 13.51 11.16
C ALA A 22 -8.41 14.73 11.93
N LEU A 23 -9.05 15.12 13.03
CA LEU A 23 -8.57 16.22 13.88
C LEU A 23 -7.19 15.93 14.48
N TRP A 24 -7.01 14.72 15.04
CA TRP A 24 -5.72 14.32 15.58
C TRP A 24 -4.63 14.27 14.49
N ALA A 25 -4.93 13.78 13.30
CA ALA A 25 -3.96 13.72 12.22
C ALA A 25 -3.44 15.12 11.82
N VAL A 26 -4.32 16.11 11.78
CA VAL A 26 -3.93 17.52 11.55
C VAL A 26 -3.04 18.04 12.71
N GLU A 27 -3.40 17.78 13.96
CA GLU A 27 -2.59 18.13 15.12
C GLU A 27 -1.19 17.47 15.09
N ALA A 28 -1.11 16.24 14.55
CA ALA A 28 0.14 15.52 14.33
C ALA A 28 0.95 16.02 13.11
N GLY A 29 0.45 17.00 12.37
CA GLY A 29 1.12 17.60 11.21
C GLY A 29 1.03 16.75 9.94
N LEU A 30 0.02 15.88 9.83
CA LEU A 30 -0.27 15.09 8.64
C LEU A 30 -1.15 15.88 7.64
N ASP A 31 -0.96 15.59 6.37
CA ASP A 31 -1.60 16.30 5.26
C ASP A 31 -2.75 15.49 4.62
N ILE A 32 -2.71 14.14 4.71
CA ILE A 32 -3.71 13.23 4.12
C ILE A 32 -4.00 12.02 5.02
N LEU A 33 -5.16 11.38 4.77
CA LEU A 33 -5.53 10.07 5.33
C LEU A 33 -5.79 9.07 4.21
N ASP A 34 -5.21 7.87 4.30
CA ASP A 34 -5.67 6.71 3.56
C ASP A 34 -6.80 6.04 4.34
N VAL A 35 -7.93 5.84 3.68
CA VAL A 35 -9.16 5.43 4.33
C VAL A 35 -9.65 4.06 3.83
N PRO A 36 -10.23 3.21 4.70
CA PRO A 36 -10.74 1.91 4.27
C PRO A 36 -11.96 2.02 3.35
N GLN A 37 -12.70 3.12 3.44
CA GLN A 37 -13.85 3.45 2.58
C GLN A 37 -14.02 4.96 2.50
N LEU A 38 -14.39 5.45 1.32
CA LEU A 38 -14.77 6.84 1.14
C LEU A 38 -16.28 6.94 1.10
N THR A 39 -16.85 7.57 2.14
CA THR A 39 -18.28 7.85 2.29
C THR A 39 -18.51 9.36 2.41
N PRO A 40 -19.74 9.86 2.24
CA PRO A 40 -20.03 11.27 2.49
C PRO A 40 -19.63 11.74 3.89
N GLU A 41 -19.77 10.88 4.90
CA GLU A 41 -19.36 11.17 6.27
C GLU A 41 -17.84 11.30 6.39
N VAL A 42 -17.07 10.39 5.77
CA VAL A 42 -15.59 10.43 5.75
C VAL A 42 -15.12 11.71 5.05
N LYS A 43 -15.67 12.01 3.88
CA LYS A 43 -15.37 13.24 3.15
C LYS A 43 -15.64 14.48 3.99
N GLN A 44 -16.83 14.59 4.57
CA GLN A 44 -17.20 15.72 5.41
C GLN A 44 -16.27 15.90 6.61
N ALA A 45 -15.93 14.80 7.30
CA ALA A 45 -15.03 14.85 8.46
C ALA A 45 -13.61 15.32 8.08
N CYS A 46 -13.08 14.87 6.94
CA CYS A 46 -11.79 15.32 6.43
C CYS A 46 -11.81 16.79 6.00
N GLU A 47 -12.86 17.23 5.29
CA GLU A 47 -13.03 18.63 4.89
C GLU A 47 -13.14 19.56 6.12
N GLU A 48 -13.93 19.20 7.14
CA GLU A 48 -14.07 19.97 8.37
C GLU A 48 -12.77 20.06 9.18
N ALA A 49 -11.96 19.01 9.15
CA ALA A 49 -10.65 19.02 9.79
C ALA A 49 -9.57 19.72 8.97
N GLY A 50 -9.77 19.91 7.67
CA GLY A 50 -8.78 20.50 6.75
C GLY A 50 -7.68 19.51 6.34
N ILE A 51 -7.97 18.19 6.29
CA ILE A 51 -7.05 17.13 5.87
C ILE A 51 -7.50 16.53 4.54
N GLY A 52 -6.55 16.17 3.68
CA GLY A 52 -6.83 15.54 2.40
C GLY A 52 -7.15 14.03 2.52
N ILE A 53 -7.71 13.48 1.44
CA ILE A 53 -7.89 12.03 1.29
C ILE A 53 -6.80 11.53 0.34
N GLY A 54 -6.04 10.54 0.77
CA GLY A 54 -5.00 9.88 0.00
C GLY A 54 -5.57 8.73 -0.83
N SER A 55 -5.37 7.49 -0.39
CA SER A 55 -5.93 6.31 -1.03
C SER A 55 -7.19 5.80 -0.34
N VAL A 56 -7.99 5.02 -1.09
CA VAL A 56 -9.17 4.31 -0.61
C VAL A 56 -9.00 2.82 -0.88
N ASP A 57 -9.20 1.97 0.13
CA ASP A 57 -9.02 0.52 -0.03
C ASP A 57 -10.05 -0.08 -0.99
N ALA A 58 -9.56 -0.82 -1.97
CA ALA A 58 -10.42 -1.59 -2.86
C ALA A 58 -11.05 -2.78 -2.11
N GLN A 59 -12.33 -2.97 -2.32
CA GLN A 59 -13.08 -4.10 -1.79
C GLN A 59 -13.11 -5.26 -2.81
N GLN A 60 -13.33 -6.49 -2.33
CA GLN A 60 -13.49 -7.69 -3.18
C GLN A 60 -12.28 -8.06 -4.07
N THR A 61 -11.09 -7.51 -3.81
CA THR A 61 -9.89 -7.71 -4.65
C THR A 61 -9.51 -9.18 -4.80
N ALA A 62 -9.66 -9.99 -3.75
CA ALA A 62 -9.36 -11.41 -3.77
C ALA A 62 -10.21 -12.19 -4.79
N LYS A 63 -11.48 -11.76 -4.97
CA LYS A 63 -12.42 -12.39 -5.91
C LYS A 63 -12.15 -12.03 -7.38
N LEU A 64 -11.44 -10.95 -7.65
CA LEU A 64 -11.01 -10.59 -9.01
C LEU A 64 -10.08 -11.64 -9.64
N LEU A 65 -9.47 -12.49 -8.81
CA LEU A 65 -8.57 -13.57 -9.22
C LEU A 65 -9.19 -14.97 -9.06
N SER A 66 -10.51 -15.07 -8.86
CA SER A 66 -11.22 -16.34 -8.77
C SER A 66 -11.17 -17.13 -10.09
N ARG A 67 -11.11 -18.47 -10.00
CA ARG A 67 -11.31 -19.36 -11.16
C ARG A 67 -12.74 -19.38 -11.66
N ASP A 68 -13.70 -19.02 -10.82
CA ASP A 68 -15.12 -18.94 -11.18
C ASP A 68 -15.44 -17.59 -11.84
N ASP A 69 -15.88 -17.65 -13.11
CA ASP A 69 -16.19 -16.48 -13.91
C ASP A 69 -17.30 -15.64 -13.28
N SER A 70 -18.33 -16.27 -12.73
CA SER A 70 -19.46 -15.56 -12.11
C SER A 70 -19.04 -14.78 -10.86
N VAL A 71 -18.11 -15.32 -10.07
CA VAL A 71 -17.51 -14.64 -8.91
C VAL A 71 -16.69 -13.44 -9.36
N ARG A 72 -15.91 -13.59 -10.45
CA ARG A 72 -15.12 -12.47 -11.00
C ARG A 72 -15.99 -11.35 -11.53
N GLU A 73 -17.02 -11.68 -12.33
CA GLU A 73 -17.96 -10.69 -12.91
C GLU A 73 -18.67 -9.89 -11.80
N ALA A 74 -19.10 -10.56 -10.73
CA ALA A 74 -19.69 -9.88 -9.57
C ALA A 74 -18.68 -8.96 -8.87
N ALA A 75 -17.42 -9.40 -8.73
CA ALA A 75 -16.36 -8.59 -8.13
C ALA A 75 -16.01 -7.37 -9.01
N VAL A 76 -15.89 -7.54 -10.33
CA VAL A 76 -15.68 -6.45 -11.29
C VAL A 76 -16.78 -5.40 -11.17
N THR A 77 -18.05 -5.84 -11.13
CA THR A 77 -19.18 -4.94 -10.96
C THR A 77 -19.09 -4.15 -9.65
N SER A 78 -18.76 -4.81 -8.55
CA SER A 78 -18.61 -4.18 -7.24
C SER A 78 -17.47 -3.16 -7.21
N VAL A 79 -16.32 -3.49 -7.78
CA VAL A 79 -15.16 -2.60 -7.84
C VAL A 79 -15.44 -1.37 -8.71
N LYS A 80 -16.13 -1.52 -9.83
CA LYS A 80 -16.57 -0.39 -10.66
C LYS A 80 -17.50 0.55 -9.89
N GLN A 81 -18.49 0.01 -9.18
CA GLN A 81 -19.38 0.81 -8.34
C GLN A 81 -18.61 1.57 -7.24
N GLN A 82 -17.59 0.94 -6.68
CA GLN A 82 -16.73 1.62 -5.71
C GLN A 82 -15.92 2.75 -6.38
N MET A 83 -15.38 2.54 -7.59
CA MET A 83 -14.69 3.61 -8.34
C MET A 83 -15.62 4.79 -8.65
N ASP A 84 -16.89 4.52 -9.00
CA ASP A 84 -17.90 5.55 -9.19
C ASP A 84 -18.06 6.41 -7.92
N GLY A 85 -18.24 5.76 -6.76
CA GLY A 85 -18.38 6.45 -5.48
C GLY A 85 -17.11 7.22 -5.07
N ILE A 86 -15.92 6.69 -5.32
CA ILE A 86 -14.65 7.38 -5.08
C ILE A 86 -14.57 8.66 -5.92
N SER A 87 -14.85 8.56 -7.22
CA SER A 87 -14.83 9.69 -8.16
C SER A 87 -15.86 10.77 -7.78
N GLU A 88 -17.11 10.38 -7.50
CA GLU A 88 -18.19 11.29 -7.11
C GLU A 88 -17.88 12.06 -5.82
N LEU A 89 -17.15 11.45 -4.91
CA LEU A 89 -16.74 12.07 -3.65
C LEU A 89 -15.39 12.82 -3.74
N GLY A 90 -14.78 12.86 -4.92
CA GLY A 90 -13.55 13.62 -5.20
C GLY A 90 -12.26 12.88 -4.80
N GLY A 91 -12.33 11.58 -4.50
CA GLY A 91 -11.16 10.71 -4.37
C GLY A 91 -10.59 10.36 -5.74
N SER A 92 -9.31 9.99 -5.79
CA SER A 92 -8.65 9.65 -7.05
C SER A 92 -7.77 8.40 -7.00
N VAL A 93 -7.45 7.86 -5.84
CA VAL A 93 -6.58 6.67 -5.72
C VAL A 93 -7.32 5.53 -5.05
N MET A 94 -7.37 4.39 -5.73
CA MET A 94 -7.87 3.13 -5.20
C MET A 94 -6.68 2.20 -4.93
N PHE A 95 -6.41 1.94 -3.66
CA PHE A 95 -5.35 1.04 -3.20
C PHE A 95 -5.79 -0.42 -3.23
N MET A 96 -4.92 -1.34 -3.64
CA MET A 96 -5.23 -2.76 -3.65
C MET A 96 -4.01 -3.68 -3.53
N CYS A 97 -4.18 -4.77 -2.78
CA CYS A 97 -3.31 -5.95 -2.83
C CYS A 97 -3.99 -7.05 -3.65
N LEU A 98 -3.28 -7.63 -4.60
CA LEU A 98 -3.83 -8.65 -5.50
C LEU A 98 -3.58 -10.06 -4.93
N VAL A 99 -4.18 -10.33 -3.77
CA VAL A 99 -4.10 -11.62 -3.08
C VAL A 99 -5.32 -12.45 -3.48
N PRO A 100 -5.17 -13.61 -4.17
CA PRO A 100 -6.30 -14.47 -4.49
C PRO A 100 -6.88 -15.15 -3.24
N GLU A 101 -8.17 -15.49 -3.24
CA GLU A 101 -8.80 -16.29 -2.16
C GLU A 101 -8.15 -17.68 -2.04
N ASP A 102 -7.83 -18.31 -3.16
CA ASP A 102 -7.05 -19.53 -3.20
C ASP A 102 -5.56 -19.20 -3.16
N HIS A 103 -4.96 -19.24 -1.99
CA HIS A 103 -3.55 -18.97 -1.81
C HIS A 103 -2.62 -19.97 -2.53
N THR A 104 -3.16 -21.10 -3.00
CA THR A 104 -2.40 -22.11 -3.77
C THR A 104 -2.44 -21.86 -5.28
N LEU A 105 -3.17 -20.81 -5.73
CA LEU A 105 -3.26 -20.43 -7.13
C LEU A 105 -1.87 -20.10 -7.67
N PRO A 106 -1.35 -20.83 -8.68
CA PRO A 106 -0.06 -20.52 -9.26
C PRO A 106 -0.07 -19.12 -9.88
N ARG A 107 0.96 -18.30 -9.61
CA ARG A 107 1.02 -16.91 -10.11
C ARG A 107 0.84 -16.80 -11.62
N ARG A 108 1.35 -17.77 -12.41
CA ARG A 108 1.15 -17.80 -13.87
C ARG A 108 -0.32 -17.91 -14.24
N GLU A 109 -1.08 -18.74 -13.53
CA GLU A 109 -2.54 -18.90 -13.74
C GLU A 109 -3.27 -17.63 -13.28
N GLY A 110 -2.95 -17.14 -12.09
CA GLY A 110 -3.49 -15.87 -11.58
C GLY A 110 -3.22 -14.69 -12.53
N PHE A 111 -2.05 -14.64 -13.17
CA PHE A 111 -1.73 -13.62 -14.17
C PHE A 111 -2.57 -13.77 -15.45
N ALA A 112 -2.88 -15.00 -15.86
CA ALA A 112 -3.80 -15.21 -17.01
C ALA A 112 -5.20 -14.68 -16.68
N ILE A 113 -5.74 -15.02 -15.50
CA ILE A 113 -7.03 -14.51 -15.02
C ILE A 113 -7.00 -12.96 -14.93
N TRP A 114 -5.93 -12.40 -14.38
CA TRP A 114 -5.74 -10.96 -14.29
C TRP A 114 -5.80 -10.26 -15.66
N LYS A 115 -5.14 -10.81 -16.66
CA LYS A 115 -5.15 -10.27 -18.03
C LYS A 115 -6.54 -10.23 -18.67
N ASP A 116 -7.39 -11.17 -18.30
CA ASP A 116 -8.76 -11.23 -18.80
C ASP A 116 -9.69 -10.27 -18.03
N THR A 117 -9.42 -10.04 -16.74
CA THR A 117 -10.29 -9.30 -15.83
C THR A 117 -9.97 -7.79 -15.77
N PHE A 118 -8.69 -7.42 -15.69
CA PHE A 118 -8.27 -6.05 -15.36
C PHE A 118 -8.39 -5.01 -16.48
N PRO A 119 -8.30 -5.35 -17.79
CA PRO A 119 -8.45 -4.34 -18.85
C PRO A 119 -9.78 -3.58 -18.78
N GLU A 120 -10.84 -4.25 -18.37
CA GLU A 120 -12.16 -3.63 -18.20
C GLU A 120 -12.20 -2.68 -16.99
N LEU A 121 -11.60 -3.08 -15.87
CA LEU A 121 -11.50 -2.25 -14.68
C LEU A 121 -10.67 -0.99 -14.93
N VAL A 122 -9.54 -1.13 -15.63
CA VAL A 122 -8.66 0.01 -15.92
C VAL A 122 -9.31 1.00 -16.87
N ARG A 123 -10.07 0.56 -17.88
CA ARG A 123 -10.86 1.46 -18.73
C ARG A 123 -11.89 2.24 -17.91
N HIS A 124 -12.58 1.57 -16.99
CA HIS A 124 -13.53 2.25 -16.11
C HIS A 124 -12.83 3.26 -15.18
N ALA A 125 -11.66 2.91 -14.65
CA ALA A 125 -10.83 3.81 -13.86
C ALA A 125 -10.41 5.06 -14.66
N GLU A 126 -10.03 4.91 -15.94
CA GLU A 126 -9.74 6.02 -16.85
C GLU A 126 -10.95 6.94 -17.03
N GLU A 127 -12.13 6.38 -17.28
CA GLU A 127 -13.39 7.13 -17.46
C GLU A 127 -13.77 7.93 -16.21
N LYS A 128 -13.44 7.41 -15.03
CA LYS A 128 -13.77 8.02 -13.74
C LYS A 128 -12.65 8.90 -13.14
N GLY A 129 -11.49 8.94 -13.78
CA GLY A 129 -10.32 9.66 -13.25
C GLY A 129 -9.75 9.05 -11.97
N VAL A 130 -9.97 7.72 -11.75
CA VAL A 130 -9.44 6.97 -10.62
C VAL A 130 -8.17 6.25 -11.03
N TYR A 131 -7.17 6.22 -10.16
CA TYR A 131 -5.92 5.50 -10.33
C TYR A 131 -5.92 4.24 -9.46
N MET A 132 -5.69 3.09 -10.05
CA MET A 132 -5.55 1.82 -9.35
C MET A 132 -4.10 1.63 -8.93
N ALA A 133 -3.83 1.66 -7.63
CA ALA A 133 -2.49 1.54 -7.04
C ALA A 133 -2.31 0.15 -6.43
N ILE A 134 -1.53 -0.73 -7.11
CA ILE A 134 -1.24 -2.07 -6.58
C ILE A 134 -0.05 -2.04 -5.63
N GLU A 135 -0.14 -2.79 -4.54
CA GLU A 135 0.94 -2.93 -3.58
C GLU A 135 1.72 -4.22 -3.76
N GLY A 136 3.04 -4.10 -3.54
CA GLY A 136 4.00 -5.18 -3.67
C GLY A 136 4.07 -6.13 -2.47
N TRP A 137 3.09 -6.12 -1.53
CA TRP A 137 3.05 -7.12 -0.46
C TRP A 137 2.94 -8.54 -1.04
N PRO A 138 3.86 -9.46 -0.74
CA PRO A 138 3.87 -10.79 -1.39
C PRO A 138 2.73 -11.70 -0.93
N GLY A 139 1.96 -11.30 0.08
CA GLY A 139 0.94 -12.13 0.71
C GLY A 139 1.50 -12.97 1.86
N PRO A 140 0.63 -13.79 2.49
CA PRO A 140 1.02 -14.57 3.66
C PRO A 140 1.89 -15.79 3.28
N ALA A 141 2.80 -16.15 4.21
CA ALA A 141 3.51 -17.40 4.17
C ALA A 141 2.53 -18.60 4.22
N PRO A 142 2.91 -19.79 3.73
CA PRO A 142 4.14 -20.09 3.00
C PRO A 142 4.01 -19.89 1.49
N TYR A 143 2.84 -19.49 0.98
CA TYR A 143 2.53 -19.47 -0.46
C TYR A 143 2.93 -18.19 -1.17
N TYR A 144 2.93 -17.05 -0.46
CA TYR A 144 3.18 -15.71 -1.04
C TYR A 144 2.41 -15.50 -2.35
N PRO A 145 1.07 -15.56 -2.30
CA PRO A 145 0.25 -15.74 -3.51
C PRO A 145 0.04 -14.46 -4.33
N THR A 146 0.40 -13.32 -3.79
CA THR A 146 0.08 -12.01 -4.38
C THR A 146 0.66 -11.85 -5.79
N LEU A 147 -0.15 -11.36 -6.71
CA LEU A 147 0.33 -10.82 -7.99
C LEU A 147 0.88 -9.40 -7.80
N GLY A 148 1.85 -9.01 -8.64
CA GLY A 148 2.36 -7.66 -8.63
C GLY A 148 3.31 -7.33 -7.46
N CYS A 149 4.00 -8.34 -6.90
CA CYS A 149 4.96 -8.15 -5.82
C CYS A 149 6.44 -8.19 -6.27
N THR A 150 6.72 -8.31 -7.56
CA THR A 150 8.08 -8.38 -8.09
C THR A 150 8.25 -7.55 -9.36
N PRO A 151 9.46 -7.03 -9.65
CA PRO A 151 9.76 -6.33 -10.90
C PRO A 151 9.44 -7.12 -12.17
N GLU A 152 9.64 -8.45 -12.14
CA GLU A 152 9.27 -9.33 -13.25
C GLU A 152 7.77 -9.24 -13.55
N MET A 153 6.94 -9.33 -12.52
CA MET A 153 5.49 -9.27 -12.66
C MET A 153 5.04 -7.87 -13.08
N TRP A 154 5.63 -6.82 -12.51
CA TRP A 154 5.30 -5.43 -12.86
C TRP A 154 5.56 -5.14 -14.35
N ARG A 155 6.69 -5.62 -14.92
CA ARG A 155 6.95 -5.47 -16.36
C ARG A 155 5.86 -6.13 -17.19
N ALA A 156 5.52 -7.37 -16.87
CA ALA A 156 4.48 -8.12 -17.60
C ALA A 156 3.10 -7.44 -17.47
N MET A 157 2.76 -6.91 -16.30
CA MET A 157 1.49 -6.21 -16.06
C MET A 157 1.43 -4.88 -16.82
N PHE A 158 2.48 -4.06 -16.77
CA PHE A 158 2.50 -2.77 -17.47
C PHE A 158 2.66 -2.90 -18.98
N GLU A 159 3.25 -3.99 -19.48
CA GLU A 159 3.23 -4.34 -20.90
C GLU A 159 1.81 -4.71 -21.35
N ALA A 160 1.09 -5.51 -20.56
CA ALA A 160 -0.27 -5.93 -20.87
C ALA A 160 -1.29 -4.77 -20.75
N ILE A 161 -1.11 -3.88 -19.78
CA ILE A 161 -1.97 -2.71 -19.53
C ILE A 161 -1.07 -1.46 -19.42
N PRO A 162 -0.83 -0.76 -20.53
CA PRO A 162 0.05 0.42 -20.53
C PRO A 162 -0.57 1.69 -19.94
N SER A 163 -1.83 1.67 -19.55
CA SER A 163 -2.55 2.79 -18.96
C SER A 163 -1.85 3.36 -17.72
N ARG A 164 -1.85 4.69 -17.58
CA ARG A 164 -1.34 5.37 -16.39
C ARG A 164 -2.32 5.32 -15.21
N HIS A 165 -3.57 4.92 -15.44
CA HIS A 165 -4.57 4.68 -14.39
C HIS A 165 -4.38 3.32 -13.68
N PHE A 166 -3.37 2.54 -14.09
CA PHE A 166 -2.90 1.34 -13.42
C PHE A 166 -1.41 1.50 -13.08
N GLY A 167 -1.10 1.54 -11.79
CA GLY A 167 0.24 1.81 -11.31
C GLY A 167 0.52 1.19 -9.94
N LEU A 168 1.57 1.66 -9.31
CA LEU A 168 2.07 1.14 -8.03
C LEU A 168 1.66 2.03 -6.86
N ASN A 169 1.26 1.40 -5.78
CA ASN A 169 1.58 1.90 -4.46
C ASN A 169 3.02 1.45 -4.16
N TYR A 170 3.96 2.37 -4.23
CA TYR A 170 5.36 2.05 -3.97
C TYR A 170 5.60 1.93 -2.48
N ASP A 171 5.79 0.71 -2.02
CA ASP A 171 6.22 0.40 -0.65
C ASP A 171 7.58 -0.30 -0.68
N PRO A 172 8.67 0.39 -0.31
CA PRO A 172 10.01 -0.18 -0.33
C PRO A 172 10.20 -1.32 0.67
N SER A 173 9.42 -1.35 1.76
CA SER A 173 9.56 -2.34 2.83
C SER A 173 9.37 -3.78 2.33
N HIS A 174 8.39 -3.97 1.43
CA HIS A 174 8.12 -5.28 0.84
C HIS A 174 9.26 -5.75 -0.07
N LEU A 175 9.93 -4.82 -0.75
CA LEU A 175 11.08 -5.14 -1.59
C LEU A 175 12.31 -5.52 -0.75
N VAL A 176 12.55 -4.79 0.36
CA VAL A 176 13.62 -5.12 1.31
C VAL A 176 13.46 -6.53 1.86
N ARG A 177 12.25 -6.90 2.37
CA ARG A 177 12.01 -8.26 2.89
C ARG A 177 12.21 -9.36 1.85
N LEU A 178 12.00 -9.05 0.56
CA LEU A 178 12.20 -9.98 -0.55
C LEU A 178 13.63 -9.98 -1.09
N GLY A 179 14.53 -9.16 -0.55
CA GLY A 179 15.90 -9.01 -1.05
C GLY A 179 15.98 -8.36 -2.43
N ILE A 180 14.97 -7.58 -2.80
CA ILE A 180 14.90 -6.85 -4.08
C ILE A 180 15.43 -5.44 -3.86
N ASP A 181 16.29 -4.97 -4.77
CA ASP A 181 16.80 -3.59 -4.76
C ASP A 181 15.66 -2.60 -5.02
N TYR A 182 15.13 -2.01 -3.93
CA TYR A 182 14.01 -1.09 -3.96
C TYR A 182 14.33 0.22 -4.70
N LEU A 183 15.59 0.68 -4.64
CA LEU A 183 16.00 1.90 -5.35
C LEU A 183 16.12 1.68 -6.86
N ARG A 184 16.56 0.50 -7.29
CA ARG A 184 16.55 0.11 -8.70
C ARG A 184 15.10 -0.06 -9.20
N ALA A 185 14.25 -0.72 -8.42
CA ALA A 185 12.82 -0.86 -8.73
C ALA A 185 12.14 0.52 -8.89
N LEU A 186 12.37 1.46 -7.96
CA LEU A 186 11.86 2.83 -8.08
C LEU A 186 12.39 3.55 -9.32
N SER A 187 13.64 3.34 -9.68
CA SER A 187 14.24 3.96 -10.89
C SER A 187 13.66 3.39 -12.18
N GLU A 188 13.27 2.11 -12.20
CA GLU A 188 12.68 1.43 -13.36
C GLU A 188 11.19 1.74 -13.54
N PHE A 189 10.44 1.77 -12.44
CA PHE A 189 8.97 1.87 -12.46
C PHE A 189 8.42 3.17 -11.88
N GLY A 190 9.26 4.14 -11.62
CA GLY A 190 8.85 5.36 -10.93
C GLY A 190 7.80 6.19 -11.69
N ASP A 191 7.75 6.07 -13.01
CA ASP A 191 6.70 6.66 -13.85
C ASP A 191 5.33 5.98 -13.68
N ARG A 192 5.28 4.88 -12.94
CA ARG A 192 4.08 4.13 -12.57
C ARG A 192 3.68 4.31 -11.11
N VAL A 193 4.44 5.06 -10.33
CA VAL A 193 4.09 5.32 -8.92
C VAL A 193 2.92 6.28 -8.86
N VAL A 194 1.82 5.78 -8.29
CA VAL A 194 0.56 6.53 -8.09
C VAL A 194 0.43 6.97 -6.64
N HIS A 195 0.88 6.12 -5.73
CA HIS A 195 0.87 6.34 -4.29
C HIS A 195 2.15 5.77 -3.68
N CYS A 196 2.49 6.17 -2.46
CA CYS A 196 3.68 5.67 -1.76
C CYS A 196 3.37 5.40 -0.31
N HIS A 197 3.70 4.19 0.19
CA HIS A 197 3.68 3.91 1.61
C HIS A 197 5.02 4.20 2.28
N GLY A 198 4.95 4.89 3.40
CA GLY A 198 6.04 5.13 4.32
C GLY A 198 6.12 4.01 5.36
N LYS A 199 6.73 2.90 4.98
CA LYS A 199 6.99 1.75 5.84
C LYS A 199 8.41 1.25 5.62
N ASP A 200 9.02 0.67 6.64
CA ASP A 200 10.39 0.20 6.60
C ASP A 200 10.48 -1.29 6.96
N THR A 201 11.61 -1.90 6.74
CA THR A 201 11.89 -3.29 7.10
C THR A 201 13.28 -3.39 7.71
N GLU A 202 13.38 -3.98 8.88
CA GLU A 202 14.64 -4.37 9.52
C GLU A 202 14.96 -5.82 9.18
N ILE A 203 16.18 -6.10 8.77
CA ILE A 203 16.69 -7.45 8.59
C ILE A 203 17.29 -7.93 9.90
N LEU A 204 16.76 -9.03 10.43
CA LEU A 204 17.16 -9.64 11.69
C LEU A 204 18.27 -10.68 11.42
N HIS A 205 19.53 -10.25 11.45
CA HIS A 205 20.66 -11.09 11.03
C HIS A 205 20.80 -12.39 11.83
N ASP A 206 20.48 -12.39 13.12
CA ASP A 206 20.51 -13.61 13.93
C ASP A 206 19.41 -14.59 13.49
N GLU A 207 18.21 -14.08 13.22
CA GLU A 207 17.09 -14.89 12.71
C GLU A 207 17.35 -15.32 11.23
N LEU A 208 18.04 -14.49 10.45
CA LEU A 208 18.47 -14.85 9.10
C LEU A 208 19.45 -16.02 9.10
N TYR A 209 20.31 -16.11 10.12
CA TYR A 209 21.18 -17.28 10.32
C TYR A 209 20.37 -18.54 10.66
N GLU A 210 19.33 -18.41 11.50
CA GLU A 210 18.55 -19.56 11.98
C GLU A 210 17.60 -20.14 10.91
N CYS A 211 16.89 -19.30 10.18
CA CYS A 211 15.86 -19.75 9.22
C CYS A 211 16.12 -19.35 7.76
N GLY A 212 17.18 -18.60 7.47
CA GLY A 212 17.40 -18.06 6.12
C GLY A 212 16.28 -17.10 5.72
N VAL A 213 15.92 -17.12 4.44
CA VAL A 213 14.84 -16.29 3.87
C VAL A 213 13.46 -16.97 3.89
N ILE A 214 13.37 -18.15 4.46
CA ILE A 214 12.09 -18.87 4.62
C ILE A 214 11.44 -18.49 5.96
N PRO A 215 10.11 -18.62 6.06
CA PRO A 215 9.42 -18.36 7.33
C PRO A 215 9.94 -19.23 8.48
N ALA A 216 9.96 -18.67 9.69
CA ALA A 216 10.39 -19.38 10.88
C ALA A 216 9.47 -20.58 11.17
N THR A 217 10.04 -21.77 11.35
CA THR A 217 9.27 -23.01 11.54
C THR A 217 8.53 -23.06 12.88
N PHE A 218 9.11 -22.46 13.93
CA PHE A 218 8.59 -22.53 15.28
C PHE A 218 7.91 -21.24 15.77
N GLY A 219 7.57 -20.35 14.82
CA GLY A 219 6.90 -19.08 15.08
C GLY A 219 7.85 -17.89 15.08
N GLU A 220 7.30 -16.74 14.82
CA GLU A 220 8.03 -15.48 14.77
C GLU A 220 8.34 -14.97 16.17
N LYS A 221 9.51 -14.39 16.33
CA LYS A 221 9.94 -13.75 17.58
C LYS A 221 9.24 -12.39 17.83
N TYR A 222 8.85 -11.73 16.76
CA TYR A 222 8.25 -10.41 16.77
C TYR A 222 6.99 -10.35 15.94
N GLY A 223 6.03 -9.50 16.28
CA GLY A 223 4.90 -9.17 15.43
C GLY A 223 5.34 -8.47 14.15
N PHE A 224 4.55 -8.59 13.08
CA PHE A 224 4.85 -8.07 11.74
C PHE A 224 6.17 -8.61 11.15
N SER A 225 6.40 -9.91 11.36
CA SER A 225 7.61 -10.64 10.95
C SER A 225 7.22 -12.02 10.43
N GLU A 226 8.13 -12.68 9.73
CA GLU A 226 8.03 -14.12 9.41
C GLU A 226 9.35 -14.84 9.73
N GLY A 227 10.23 -14.20 10.53
CA GLY A 227 11.52 -14.74 10.94
C GLY A 227 12.65 -13.75 10.69
N SER A 228 13.34 -13.84 9.56
CA SER A 228 14.56 -13.08 9.27
C SER A 228 14.37 -11.56 9.04
N TRP A 229 13.17 -11.09 9.06
CA TRP A 229 12.83 -9.67 8.87
C TRP A 229 11.63 -9.30 9.75
N ARG A 230 11.45 -8.00 9.99
CA ARG A 230 10.23 -7.44 10.55
C ARG A 230 9.94 -6.07 9.94
N TYR A 231 8.66 -5.71 9.82
CA TYR A 231 8.30 -4.34 9.48
C TYR A 231 8.53 -3.40 10.65
N THR A 232 8.85 -2.17 10.28
CA THR A 232 9.13 -1.08 11.22
C THR A 232 8.62 0.24 10.65
N ILE A 233 8.58 1.27 11.52
CA ILE A 233 8.35 2.63 11.06
C ILE A 233 9.55 3.15 10.26
N PRO A 234 9.35 4.12 9.33
CA PRO A 234 10.44 4.79 8.60
C PRO A 234 11.58 5.26 9.51
N GLY A 235 12.80 4.93 9.09
CA GLY A 235 14.03 5.25 9.82
C GLY A 235 14.46 4.20 10.85
N HIS A 236 13.69 3.13 11.02
CA HIS A 236 14.05 2.03 11.92
C HIS A 236 14.42 0.73 11.17
N GLY A 237 14.57 0.78 9.85
CA GLY A 237 14.93 -0.34 9.00
C GLY A 237 15.99 0.01 7.96
N GLU A 238 16.00 -0.72 6.84
CA GLU A 238 17.01 -0.66 5.79
C GLU A 238 16.72 0.37 4.68
N VAL A 239 15.55 1.04 4.72
CA VAL A 239 15.17 1.98 3.66
C VAL A 239 15.89 3.32 3.82
N GLU A 240 16.72 3.67 2.84
CA GLU A 240 17.38 4.96 2.77
C GLU A 240 16.42 6.03 2.22
N TRP A 241 15.55 6.58 3.09
CA TRP A 241 14.49 7.52 2.71
C TRP A 241 15.00 8.77 2.01
N SER A 242 16.21 9.23 2.33
CA SER A 242 16.87 10.31 1.60
C SER A 242 17.08 9.99 0.12
N LYS A 243 17.44 8.74 -0.20
CA LYS A 243 17.63 8.29 -1.60
C LYS A 243 16.30 8.05 -2.30
N VAL A 244 15.27 7.60 -1.59
CA VAL A 244 13.90 7.46 -2.11
C VAL A 244 13.36 8.84 -2.49
N ALA A 245 13.42 9.82 -1.59
CA ALA A 245 12.96 11.18 -1.82
C ALA A 245 13.60 11.82 -3.05
N VAL A 246 14.94 11.74 -3.19
CA VAL A 246 15.66 12.27 -4.35
C VAL A 246 15.20 11.62 -5.67
N ARG A 247 14.85 10.32 -5.66
CA ARG A 247 14.36 9.65 -6.87
C ARG A 247 12.94 10.07 -7.21
N LEU A 248 12.05 10.11 -6.25
CA LEU A 248 10.67 10.58 -6.43
C LEU A 248 10.64 12.02 -6.95
N ASP A 249 11.49 12.90 -6.42
CA ASP A 249 11.63 14.28 -6.89
C ASP A 249 12.09 14.34 -8.34
N ARG A 250 13.11 13.58 -8.72
CA ARG A 250 13.62 13.51 -10.12
C ARG A 250 12.57 12.96 -11.10
N LEU A 251 11.69 12.10 -10.64
CA LEU A 251 10.58 11.54 -11.42
C LEU A 251 9.38 12.48 -11.51
N GLY A 252 9.41 13.59 -10.75
CA GLY A 252 8.32 14.56 -10.70
C GLY A 252 7.09 14.06 -9.93
N TYR A 253 7.28 13.10 -9.01
CA TYR A 253 6.19 12.57 -8.18
C TYR A 253 5.62 13.66 -7.27
N GLN A 254 4.31 13.89 -7.35
CA GLN A 254 3.59 14.90 -6.58
C GLN A 254 2.60 14.29 -5.57
N GLY A 255 2.52 12.97 -5.51
CA GLY A 255 1.64 12.24 -4.60
C GLY A 255 2.15 12.27 -3.16
N ALA A 256 1.35 11.68 -2.27
CA ALA A 256 1.68 11.58 -0.86
C ALA A 256 2.64 10.43 -0.54
N VAL A 257 3.32 10.56 0.61
CA VAL A 257 3.99 9.44 1.30
C VAL A 257 3.17 9.16 2.57
N SER A 258 2.45 8.06 2.57
CA SER A 258 1.50 7.71 3.62
C SER A 258 2.08 6.65 4.55
N ILE A 259 2.16 6.95 5.83
CA ILE A 259 2.71 6.05 6.85
C ILE A 259 1.78 4.85 7.02
N GLU A 260 2.28 3.65 6.72
CA GLU A 260 1.61 2.41 7.07
C GLU A 260 2.27 1.84 8.32
N LEU A 261 1.56 1.93 9.46
CA LEU A 261 2.07 1.51 10.75
C LEU A 261 1.97 -0.01 10.91
N GLU A 262 3.09 -0.69 10.75
CA GLU A 262 3.26 -2.12 11.01
C GLU A 262 4.55 -2.33 11.82
N ASP A 263 4.56 -1.92 13.08
CA ASP A 263 5.70 -2.06 13.98
C ASP A 263 5.23 -2.53 15.35
N HIS A 264 5.66 -3.72 15.78
CA HIS A 264 5.21 -4.32 17.05
C HIS A 264 5.52 -3.44 18.28
N ARG A 265 6.49 -2.52 18.19
CA ARG A 265 6.85 -1.60 19.27
C ARG A 265 5.83 -0.47 19.46
N PHE A 266 5.06 -0.19 18.40
CA PHE A 266 4.10 0.90 18.33
C PHE A 266 2.68 0.40 18.00
N TRP A 267 2.33 -0.80 18.47
CA TRP A 267 1.07 -1.45 18.14
C TRP A 267 0.26 -1.81 19.38
N GLY A 268 -1.06 -1.87 19.25
CA GLY A 268 -1.96 -2.46 20.26
C GLY A 268 -2.60 -1.48 21.23
N SER A 269 -2.10 -0.24 21.37
CA SER A 269 -2.78 0.84 22.07
C SER A 269 -2.79 2.12 21.25
N ILE A 270 -3.71 3.01 21.56
CA ILE A 270 -3.84 4.28 20.84
C ILE A 270 -2.60 5.18 21.04
N GLU A 271 -2.04 5.17 22.24
CA GLU A 271 -0.82 5.93 22.58
C GLU A 271 0.38 5.41 21.80
N ALA A 272 0.53 4.09 21.71
CA ALA A 272 1.59 3.46 20.94
C ALA A 272 1.46 3.77 19.43
N GLU A 273 0.25 3.61 18.86
CA GLU A 273 0.02 3.92 17.45
C GLU A 273 0.28 5.40 17.15
N ARG A 274 -0.21 6.32 17.99
CA ARG A 274 0.06 7.77 17.87
C ARG A 274 1.56 8.07 17.94
N GLN A 275 2.27 7.45 18.87
CA GLN A 275 3.73 7.63 19.01
C GLN A 275 4.46 7.14 17.76
N GLY A 276 4.08 5.98 17.21
CA GLY A 276 4.65 5.42 15.98
C GLY A 276 4.45 6.32 14.77
N ILE A 277 3.22 6.81 14.57
CA ILE A 277 2.89 7.74 13.48
C ILE A 277 3.69 9.05 13.60
N VAL A 278 3.74 9.66 14.77
CA VAL A 278 4.49 10.93 14.97
C VAL A 278 5.98 10.74 14.67
N LYS A 279 6.61 9.67 15.19
CA LYS A 279 8.03 9.39 14.92
C LYS A 279 8.30 9.14 13.43
N ALA A 280 7.43 8.38 12.75
CA ALA A 280 7.52 8.14 11.31
C ALA A 280 7.38 9.46 10.52
N ALA A 281 6.41 10.30 10.88
CA ALA A 281 6.19 11.60 10.25
C ALA A 281 7.39 12.54 10.42
N GLU A 282 7.96 12.62 11.63
CA GLU A 282 9.18 13.41 11.93
C GLU A 282 10.38 12.95 11.08
N HIS A 283 10.53 11.63 10.90
CA HIS A 283 11.61 11.09 10.06
C HIS A 283 11.40 11.44 8.58
N LEU A 284 10.20 11.19 8.03
CA LEU A 284 9.89 11.46 6.64
C LEU A 284 9.92 12.96 6.31
N ALA A 285 9.51 13.82 7.23
CA ALA A 285 9.50 15.27 7.04
C ALA A 285 10.88 15.86 6.75
N GLN A 286 11.97 15.19 7.16
CA GLN A 286 13.34 15.61 6.85
C GLN A 286 13.65 15.58 5.35
N TYR A 287 12.89 14.83 4.57
CA TYR A 287 13.16 14.56 3.15
C TYR A 287 12.03 15.01 2.22
N PHE A 288 10.79 15.08 2.72
CA PHE A 288 9.57 15.32 1.93
C PHE A 288 8.87 16.65 2.22
N LYS A 289 9.25 17.39 3.26
CA LYS A 289 8.70 18.73 3.59
C LYS A 289 9.69 19.87 3.44
#